data_5539ecefd3bd68e0894296d7e6225c6f
#
_entry.id   5539ecefd3bd68e0894296d7e6225c6f
#
_cell.length_a   1.000
_cell.length_b   1.000
_cell.length_c   1.000
_cell.angle_alpha   90.00
_cell.angle_beta   90.00
_cell.angle_gamma   90.00
#
_symmetry.space_group_name_H-M   'P 1'
#
loop_
_entity.id
_entity.type
_entity.pdbx_description
1 polymer ?
#
loop_
_entity_poly.entity_id
_entity_poly.type
_entity_poly.pdbx_seq_one_letter_code
_entity_poly.pdbx_strand_id
1 'polypeptide(L)'
;ERLSTPGTSNLNFAVEEGPLVEDDFHNFEALNLPKYHPARDMQDTFYNKDYTLLRTHTSPVQIRTMLTQNTPIRMIAPGTVFRRDFDITHTPMFHQIEALVVDEADKVSFANLKHVLVEFLQHMFGDVEVRFRPSFFPFTEPSAEVDISCVFCKGDGCRVCSQTGWLEVLGCGIVDENVFKAVGYENKSGYAFGLGVERFAMLIHNI
;
A
#
# COMPACT_ATOMS: atom_id res chain seq x y z
N GLU A 1 -5.66 -14.12 -11.93
CA GLU A 1 -6.38 -15.32 -11.42
C GLU A 1 -7.31 -14.88 -10.30
N ARG A 2 -8.57 -15.27 -10.39
CA ARG A 2 -9.60 -14.92 -9.40
C ARG A 2 -9.28 -15.60 -8.08
N LEU A 3 -9.05 -14.83 -7.03
CA LEU A 3 -9.10 -15.32 -5.65
C LEU A 3 -10.58 -15.63 -5.31
N SER A 4 -11.06 -16.77 -5.78
CA SER A 4 -12.38 -17.30 -5.45
C SER A 4 -12.20 -18.56 -4.62
N THR A 5 -12.19 -18.40 -3.31
CA THR A 5 -12.44 -19.51 -2.39
C THR A 5 -13.90 -19.44 -1.89
N PRO A 6 -14.60 -20.57 -1.73
CA PRO A 6 -15.96 -20.57 -1.20
C PRO A 6 -15.96 -20.06 0.23
N GLY A 7 -16.63 -18.94 0.49
CA GLY A 7 -16.79 -18.35 1.82
C GLY A 7 -16.18 -16.96 1.99
N THR A 8 -15.28 -16.50 1.14
CA THR A 8 -14.83 -15.11 1.13
C THR A 8 -15.76 -14.26 0.28
N SER A 9 -16.28 -13.18 0.83
CA SER A 9 -16.98 -12.16 0.06
C SER A 9 -16.07 -11.74 -1.10
N ASN A 10 -16.56 -11.86 -2.33
CA ASN A 10 -15.85 -11.46 -3.53
C ASN A 10 -15.66 -9.94 -3.46
N LEU A 11 -14.49 -9.47 -3.06
CA LEU A 11 -14.20 -8.05 -2.85
C LEU A 11 -14.18 -7.25 -4.16
N ASN A 12 -14.31 -7.95 -5.31
CA ASN A 12 -14.42 -7.38 -6.67
C ASN A 12 -13.39 -6.29 -6.98
N PHE A 13 -12.13 -6.51 -6.62
CA PHE A 13 -11.05 -5.63 -7.02
C PHE A 13 -10.68 -5.87 -8.49
N ALA A 14 -10.62 -4.80 -9.27
CA ALA A 14 -10.01 -4.80 -10.59
C ALA A 14 -8.48 -4.81 -10.45
N VAL A 15 -7.80 -5.45 -11.37
CA VAL A 15 -6.33 -5.38 -11.47
C VAL A 15 -6.00 -4.29 -12.48
N GLU A 16 -5.29 -3.27 -12.03
CA GLU A 16 -4.87 -2.13 -12.85
C GLU A 16 -3.34 -2.11 -12.99
N GLU A 17 -2.88 -1.74 -14.16
CA GLU A 17 -1.46 -1.67 -14.48
C GLU A 17 -1.08 -0.25 -14.92
N GLY A 18 0.20 0.10 -14.76
CA GLY A 18 0.72 1.39 -15.17
C GLY A 18 2.20 1.33 -15.55
N PRO A 19 2.76 2.40 -16.12
CA PRO A 19 4.12 2.44 -16.58
C PRO A 19 5.14 2.32 -15.44
N LEU A 20 6.31 1.78 -15.75
CA LEU A 20 7.45 1.74 -14.81
C LEU A 20 8.18 3.10 -14.73
N VAL A 21 8.17 3.84 -15.83
CA VAL A 21 8.72 5.19 -15.90
C VAL A 21 7.58 6.18 -15.73
N GLU A 22 7.70 7.02 -14.71
CA GLU A 22 6.66 7.96 -14.30
C GLU A 22 7.17 9.40 -14.33
N ASP A 23 6.22 10.32 -14.30
CA ASP A 23 6.49 11.73 -14.06
C ASP A 23 6.34 12.09 -12.57
N ASP A 24 6.79 13.28 -12.24
CA ASP A 24 6.76 13.79 -10.86
C ASP A 24 5.33 13.96 -10.33
N PHE A 25 4.38 14.34 -11.18
CA PHE A 25 2.99 14.55 -10.79
C PHE A 25 2.36 13.25 -10.26
N HIS A 26 2.43 12.16 -11.05
CA HIS A 26 1.79 10.90 -10.66
C HIS A 26 2.49 10.22 -9.50
N ASN A 27 3.85 10.30 -9.45
CA ASN A 27 4.61 9.59 -8.41
C ASN A 27 4.69 10.35 -7.09
N PHE A 28 4.50 11.68 -7.09
CA PHE A 28 4.69 12.51 -5.90
C PHE A 28 3.62 13.58 -5.70
N GLU A 29 3.45 14.55 -6.60
CA GLU A 29 2.62 15.72 -6.34
C GLU A 29 1.17 15.37 -6.05
N ALA A 30 0.56 14.52 -6.88
CA ALA A 30 -0.82 14.06 -6.70
C ALA A 30 -1.02 13.19 -5.46
N LEU A 31 0.07 12.69 -4.88
CA LEU A 31 0.09 11.92 -3.63
C LEU A 31 0.42 12.79 -2.40
N ASN A 32 0.14 14.09 -2.48
CA ASN A 32 0.39 15.04 -1.40
C ASN A 32 1.88 15.14 -1.01
N LEU A 33 2.77 14.91 -1.95
CA LEU A 33 4.22 15.02 -1.83
C LEU A 33 4.74 16.18 -2.71
N PRO A 34 4.55 17.45 -2.31
CA PRO A 34 5.03 18.59 -3.08
C PRO A 34 6.56 18.61 -3.17
N LYS A 35 7.11 19.36 -4.12
CA LYS A 35 8.52 19.33 -4.55
C LYS A 35 9.56 19.38 -3.43
N TYR A 36 9.26 20.02 -2.33
CA TYR A 36 10.17 20.21 -1.19
C TYR A 36 9.75 19.40 0.05
N HIS A 37 8.87 18.40 -0.12
CA HIS A 37 8.44 17.59 1.01
C HIS A 37 9.56 16.67 1.48
N PRO A 38 9.90 16.60 2.79
CA PRO A 38 11.00 15.78 3.29
C PRO A 38 10.88 14.28 2.98
N ALA A 39 9.66 13.78 2.87
CA ALA A 39 9.42 12.37 2.52
C ALA A 39 9.87 11.99 1.11
N ARG A 40 10.16 12.96 0.21
CA ARG A 40 10.78 12.67 -1.09
C ARG A 40 12.22 12.20 -0.94
N ASP A 41 12.96 12.79 -0.01
CA ASP A 41 14.35 12.41 0.25
C ASP A 41 14.44 10.99 0.83
N MET A 42 13.41 10.54 1.54
CA MET A 42 13.33 9.20 2.11
C MET A 42 13.09 8.10 1.05
N GLN A 43 12.72 8.46 -0.17
CA GLN A 43 12.38 7.48 -1.22
C GLN A 43 13.49 7.27 -2.25
N ASP A 44 14.70 7.76 -2.00
CA ASP A 44 15.89 7.58 -2.85
C ASP A 44 15.55 7.17 -4.30
N THR A 45 15.21 8.17 -5.12
CA THR A 45 14.57 7.95 -6.43
C THR A 45 15.61 7.86 -7.55
N PHE A 46 15.40 6.95 -8.50
CA PHE A 46 16.16 6.92 -9.75
C PHE A 46 15.54 7.88 -10.76
N TYR A 47 16.21 8.98 -11.08
CA TYR A 47 15.81 9.95 -12.09
C TYR A 47 16.52 9.71 -13.42
N ASN A 48 15.78 9.87 -14.51
CA ASN A 48 16.33 9.96 -15.86
C ASN A 48 16.81 11.40 -16.16
N LYS A 49 17.51 11.58 -17.28
CA LYS A 49 18.04 12.89 -17.71
C LYS A 49 16.94 13.91 -18.07
N ASP A 50 15.76 13.45 -18.42
CA ASP A 50 14.57 14.24 -18.75
C ASP A 50 13.65 14.50 -17.56
N TYR A 51 14.14 14.22 -16.34
CA TYR A 51 13.39 14.34 -15.07
C TYR A 51 12.21 13.38 -14.91
N THR A 52 12.02 12.41 -15.80
CA THR A 52 11.20 11.25 -15.49
C THR A 52 11.92 10.35 -14.51
N LEU A 53 11.20 9.45 -13.86
CA LEU A 53 11.75 8.60 -12.80
C LEU A 53 11.25 7.15 -12.91
N LEU A 54 12.00 6.23 -12.32
CA LEU A 54 11.49 4.89 -12.06
C LEU A 54 10.57 4.96 -10.82
N ARG A 55 9.32 4.49 -10.95
CA ARG A 55 8.33 4.59 -9.89
C ARG A 55 8.82 3.95 -8.59
N THR A 56 8.64 4.66 -7.48
CA THR A 56 9.09 4.25 -6.15
C THR A 56 8.05 3.42 -5.40
N HIS A 57 6.84 3.38 -5.90
CA HIS A 57 5.68 2.66 -5.40
C HIS A 57 4.66 2.44 -6.54
N THR A 58 3.62 1.67 -6.32
CA THR A 58 2.57 1.45 -7.32
C THR A 58 1.41 2.46 -7.22
N SER A 59 1.47 3.42 -6.28
CA SER A 59 0.47 4.48 -6.10
C SER A 59 0.23 5.35 -7.36
N PRO A 60 1.19 5.59 -8.28
CA PRO A 60 0.90 6.26 -9.55
C PRO A 60 -0.23 5.61 -10.34
N VAL A 61 -0.37 4.29 -10.26
CA VAL A 61 -1.49 3.57 -10.90
C VAL A 61 -2.82 3.98 -10.30
N GLN A 62 -2.88 4.18 -8.98
CA GLN A 62 -4.08 4.67 -8.29
C GLN A 62 -4.47 6.07 -8.80
N ILE A 63 -3.50 6.98 -8.93
CA ILE A 63 -3.73 8.33 -9.47
C ILE A 63 -4.25 8.25 -10.91
N ARG A 64 -3.61 7.44 -11.78
CA ARG A 64 -4.05 7.24 -13.17
C ARG A 64 -5.47 6.68 -13.26
N THR A 65 -5.80 5.73 -12.40
CA THR A 65 -7.14 5.15 -12.33
C THR A 65 -8.17 6.21 -11.91
N MET A 66 -7.90 6.99 -10.88
CA MET A 66 -8.79 8.07 -10.45
C MET A 66 -8.96 9.18 -11.50
N LEU A 67 -7.94 9.47 -12.30
CA LEU A 67 -8.02 10.45 -13.39
C LEU A 67 -8.86 9.97 -14.59
N THR A 68 -9.03 8.67 -14.76
CA THR A 68 -9.67 8.08 -15.95
C THR A 68 -10.99 7.36 -15.67
N GLN A 69 -11.28 7.02 -14.43
CA GLN A 69 -12.48 6.29 -14.03
C GLN A 69 -13.36 7.11 -13.09
N ASN A 70 -14.63 6.77 -13.05
CA ASN A 70 -15.58 7.32 -12.07
C ASN A 70 -15.71 6.38 -10.87
N THR A 71 -16.11 6.94 -9.72
CA THR A 71 -16.44 6.14 -8.52
C THR A 71 -17.74 5.34 -8.73
N PRO A 72 -17.92 4.17 -8.10
CA PRO A 72 -16.98 3.58 -7.14
C PRO A 72 -15.77 2.91 -7.77
N ILE A 73 -14.59 3.07 -7.16
CA ILE A 73 -13.36 2.42 -7.56
C ILE A 73 -12.99 1.36 -6.53
N ARG A 74 -12.61 0.17 -7.01
CA ARG A 74 -12.01 -0.91 -6.21
C ARG A 74 -10.94 -1.56 -7.05
N MET A 75 -9.68 -1.27 -6.76
CA MET A 75 -8.56 -1.74 -7.57
C MET A 75 -7.40 -2.23 -6.73
N ILE A 76 -6.59 -3.09 -7.34
CA ILE A 76 -5.24 -3.43 -6.88
C ILE A 76 -4.26 -3.13 -8.02
N ALA A 77 -3.10 -2.62 -7.65
CA ALA A 77 -1.99 -2.34 -8.55
C ALA A 77 -0.77 -3.17 -8.17
N PRO A 78 -0.60 -4.38 -8.71
CA PRO A 78 0.64 -5.13 -8.56
C PRO A 78 1.71 -4.60 -9.50
N GLY A 79 2.96 -4.59 -9.05
CA GLY A 79 4.04 -4.25 -9.97
C GLY A 79 5.40 -4.04 -9.33
N THR A 80 6.40 -3.99 -10.20
CA THR A 80 7.78 -3.70 -9.83
C THR A 80 7.94 -2.23 -9.48
N VAL A 81 8.71 -1.96 -8.45
CA VAL A 81 9.06 -0.62 -7.96
C VAL A 81 10.56 -0.52 -7.70
N PHE A 82 11.07 0.71 -7.65
CA PHE A 82 12.50 0.97 -7.61
C PHE A 82 12.83 2.01 -6.55
N ARG A 83 13.81 1.70 -5.69
CA ARG A 83 14.35 2.64 -4.70
C ARG A 83 15.87 2.53 -4.70
N ARG A 84 16.55 3.64 -4.58
CA ARG A 84 18.00 3.71 -4.60
C ARG A 84 18.60 3.37 -3.21
N ASP A 85 18.07 2.33 -2.58
CA ASP A 85 18.59 1.80 -1.33
C ASP A 85 19.82 0.93 -1.58
N PHE A 86 20.86 1.11 -0.75
CA PHE A 86 22.15 0.41 -0.87
C PHE A 86 22.55 -0.30 0.41
N ASP A 87 21.60 -0.82 1.18
CA ASP A 87 21.96 -1.61 2.34
C ASP A 87 21.85 -3.14 2.08
N ILE A 88 22.37 -3.93 3.02
CA ILE A 88 22.42 -5.40 2.89
C ILE A 88 21.00 -6.02 2.92
N THR A 89 20.01 -5.28 3.40
CA THR A 89 18.65 -5.76 3.64
C THR A 89 17.65 -5.30 2.58
N HIS A 90 18.02 -4.34 1.72
CA HIS A 90 17.17 -3.76 0.70
C HIS A 90 17.71 -4.00 -0.70
N THR A 91 16.84 -4.43 -1.61
CA THR A 91 17.16 -4.51 -3.03
C THR A 91 16.66 -3.24 -3.73
N PRO A 92 17.40 -2.72 -4.75
CA PRO A 92 16.97 -1.52 -5.48
C PRO A 92 15.71 -1.75 -6.34
N MET A 93 15.29 -2.96 -6.51
CA MET A 93 14.09 -3.38 -7.25
C MET A 93 13.35 -4.44 -6.43
N PHE A 94 12.06 -4.23 -6.21
CA PHE A 94 11.19 -5.17 -5.52
C PHE A 94 9.75 -5.05 -6.04
N HIS A 95 8.84 -5.87 -5.53
CA HIS A 95 7.44 -5.87 -5.96
C HIS A 95 6.52 -5.37 -4.87
N GLN A 96 5.57 -4.53 -5.25
CA GLN A 96 4.48 -4.09 -4.39
C GLN A 96 3.12 -4.49 -4.95
N ILE A 97 2.17 -4.63 -4.06
CA ILE A 97 0.74 -4.61 -4.38
C ILE A 97 0.14 -3.51 -3.53
N GLU A 98 -0.48 -2.54 -4.19
CA GLU A 98 -1.28 -1.52 -3.51
C GLU A 98 -2.75 -1.66 -3.90
N ALA A 99 -3.63 -1.41 -2.94
CA ALA A 99 -5.05 -1.42 -3.14
C ALA A 99 -5.65 -0.04 -2.87
N LEU A 100 -6.68 0.30 -3.64
CA LEU A 100 -7.46 1.52 -3.48
C LEU A 100 -8.96 1.20 -3.54
N VAL A 101 -9.70 1.74 -2.60
CA VAL A 101 -11.16 1.81 -2.65
C VAL A 101 -11.58 3.27 -2.54
N VAL A 102 -12.42 3.75 -3.46
CA VAL A 102 -13.01 5.09 -3.42
C VAL A 102 -14.51 4.99 -3.69
N ASP A 103 -15.29 5.67 -2.88
CA ASP A 103 -16.76 5.77 -3.04
C ASP A 103 -17.25 7.12 -2.48
N GLU A 104 -18.54 7.29 -2.35
CA GLU A 104 -19.13 8.44 -1.67
C GLU A 104 -18.64 8.54 -0.22
N ALA A 105 -18.54 9.75 0.31
CA ALA A 105 -17.89 10.00 1.60
C ALA A 105 -18.55 9.26 2.79
N ASP A 106 -19.84 8.95 2.71
CA ASP A 106 -20.59 8.23 3.73
C ASP A 106 -20.44 6.69 3.67
N LYS A 107 -19.82 6.16 2.59
CA LYS A 107 -19.74 4.71 2.35
C LYS A 107 -18.40 4.10 2.73
N VAL A 108 -17.37 4.91 2.96
CA VAL A 108 -16.01 4.45 3.24
C VAL A 108 -15.54 4.94 4.60
N SER A 109 -15.02 4.02 5.41
CA SER A 109 -14.54 4.31 6.75
C SER A 109 -13.26 3.53 7.08
N PHE A 110 -12.54 3.97 8.11
CA PHE A 110 -11.41 3.22 8.64
C PHE A 110 -11.83 1.83 9.19
N ALA A 111 -13.08 1.68 9.64
CA ALA A 111 -13.61 0.39 10.07
C ALA A 111 -13.75 -0.60 8.90
N ASN A 112 -14.16 -0.13 7.71
CA ASN A 112 -14.17 -0.95 6.51
C ASN A 112 -12.76 -1.42 6.11
N LEU A 113 -11.78 -0.51 6.16
CA LEU A 113 -10.37 -0.83 5.91
C LEU A 113 -9.86 -1.90 6.88
N LYS A 114 -10.11 -1.71 8.18
CA LYS A 114 -9.71 -2.69 9.22
C LYS A 114 -10.31 -4.06 8.95
N HIS A 115 -11.60 -4.13 8.64
CA HIS A 115 -12.27 -5.40 8.36
C HIS A 115 -11.62 -6.13 7.19
N VAL A 116 -11.44 -5.44 6.06
CA VAL A 116 -10.81 -6.01 4.86
C VAL A 116 -9.40 -6.53 5.15
N LEU A 117 -8.60 -5.76 5.90
CA LEU A 117 -7.22 -6.14 6.21
C LEU A 117 -7.13 -7.32 7.18
N VAL A 118 -7.99 -7.39 8.20
CA VAL A 118 -8.04 -8.53 9.12
C VAL A 118 -8.40 -9.81 8.36
N GLU A 119 -9.46 -9.80 7.55
CA GLU A 119 -9.87 -10.93 6.71
C GLU A 119 -8.76 -11.36 5.74
N PHE A 120 -8.11 -10.39 5.08
CA PHE A 120 -7.01 -10.66 4.16
C PHE A 120 -5.82 -11.32 4.86
N LEU A 121 -5.37 -10.76 5.99
CA LEU A 121 -4.20 -11.25 6.70
C LEU A 121 -4.45 -12.63 7.32
N GLN A 122 -5.64 -12.87 7.87
CA GLN A 122 -6.03 -14.18 8.40
C GLN A 122 -6.17 -15.23 7.26
N HIS A 123 -6.62 -14.80 6.08
CA HIS A 123 -6.63 -15.69 4.92
C HIS A 123 -5.21 -16.09 4.47
N MET A 124 -4.27 -15.15 4.52
CA MET A 124 -2.88 -15.37 4.08
C MET A 124 -2.03 -16.15 5.09
N PHE A 125 -2.21 -15.90 6.39
CA PHE A 125 -1.33 -16.40 7.44
C PHE A 125 -2.01 -17.34 8.44
N GLY A 126 -3.32 -17.58 8.29
CA GLY A 126 -4.09 -18.41 9.22
C GLY A 126 -4.46 -17.65 10.49
N ASP A 127 -4.41 -18.35 11.63
CA ASP A 127 -4.79 -17.81 12.93
C ASP A 127 -3.70 -16.89 13.49
N VAL A 128 -3.72 -15.64 13.00
CA VAL A 128 -2.83 -14.56 13.46
C VAL A 128 -3.64 -13.44 14.09
N GLU A 129 -3.10 -12.84 15.14
CA GLU A 129 -3.59 -11.58 15.67
C GLU A 129 -3.12 -10.43 14.79
N VAL A 130 -3.99 -9.44 14.56
CA VAL A 130 -3.72 -8.26 13.74
C VAL A 130 -3.76 -7.01 14.60
N ARG A 131 -2.71 -6.20 14.54
CA ARG A 131 -2.57 -4.95 15.28
C ARG A 131 -2.38 -3.78 14.34
N PHE A 132 -3.09 -2.69 14.58
CA PHE A 132 -2.95 -1.42 13.88
C PHE A 132 -2.23 -0.42 14.79
N ARG A 133 -1.09 0.09 14.33
CA ARG A 133 -0.33 1.14 15.01
C ARG A 133 -0.49 2.46 14.26
N PRO A 134 -0.80 3.58 14.93
CA PRO A 134 -0.77 4.89 14.27
C PRO A 134 0.56 5.14 13.58
N SER A 135 0.50 5.67 12.37
CA SER A 135 1.66 6.01 11.56
C SER A 135 1.39 7.29 10.77
N PHE A 136 2.33 7.71 9.95
CA PHE A 136 2.19 8.86 9.08
C PHE A 136 2.61 8.52 7.66
N PHE A 137 1.70 8.74 6.71
CA PHE A 137 1.99 8.76 5.28
C PHE A 137 1.39 10.03 4.68
N PRO A 138 2.11 10.74 3.78
CA PRO A 138 1.62 12.02 3.24
C PRO A 138 0.30 11.93 2.49
N PHE A 139 -0.01 10.77 1.95
CA PHE A 139 -1.18 10.51 1.09
C PHE A 139 -2.36 9.89 1.83
N THR A 140 -2.26 9.67 3.15
CA THR A 140 -3.36 9.13 3.98
C THR A 140 -3.45 9.82 5.35
N GLU A 141 -4.68 10.06 5.84
CA GLU A 141 -4.99 10.56 7.18
C GLU A 141 -6.38 10.09 7.62
N PRO A 142 -6.54 9.31 8.71
CA PRO A 142 -5.47 8.71 9.51
C PRO A 142 -4.72 7.60 8.78
N SER A 143 -3.45 7.42 9.17
CA SER A 143 -2.57 6.37 8.68
C SER A 143 -2.26 5.35 9.76
N ALA A 144 -2.00 4.12 9.36
CA ALA A 144 -1.55 3.05 10.25
C ALA A 144 -0.57 2.10 9.57
N GLU A 145 0.36 1.60 10.36
CA GLU A 145 1.11 0.38 10.05
C GLU A 145 0.38 -0.82 10.65
N VAL A 146 0.41 -1.94 9.94
CA VAL A 146 -0.28 -3.17 10.36
C VAL A 146 0.73 -4.25 10.65
N ASP A 147 0.63 -4.78 11.85
CA ASP A 147 1.44 -5.90 12.31
C ASP A 147 0.58 -7.15 12.45
N ILE A 148 1.19 -8.31 12.24
CA ILE A 148 0.64 -9.61 12.62
C ILE A 148 1.43 -10.21 13.79
N SER A 149 0.80 -11.05 14.61
CA SER A 149 1.54 -11.88 15.54
C SER A 149 2.57 -12.71 14.80
N CYS A 150 3.78 -12.82 15.34
CA CYS A 150 4.90 -13.45 14.64
C CYS A 150 4.58 -14.89 14.28
N VAL A 151 4.58 -15.21 12.98
CA VAL A 151 4.27 -16.56 12.47
C VAL A 151 5.28 -17.62 12.89
N PHE A 152 6.51 -17.23 13.25
CA PHE A 152 7.58 -18.12 13.68
C PHE A 152 7.50 -18.51 15.16
N CYS A 153 7.20 -17.56 16.04
CA CYS A 153 7.17 -17.79 17.50
C CYS A 153 5.78 -17.64 18.10
N LYS A 154 4.74 -17.44 17.28
CA LYS A 154 3.34 -17.29 17.73
C LYS A 154 3.13 -16.21 18.79
N GLY A 155 3.92 -15.14 18.71
CA GLY A 155 3.85 -14.02 19.66
C GLY A 155 4.82 -14.07 20.84
N ASP A 156 5.51 -15.19 21.08
CA ASP A 156 6.40 -15.36 22.27
C ASP A 156 7.67 -14.49 22.20
N GLY A 157 8.04 -14.01 21.02
CA GLY A 157 9.28 -13.28 20.78
C GLY A 157 10.38 -14.19 20.26
N CYS A 158 11.06 -13.78 19.18
CA CYS A 158 12.18 -14.48 18.59
C CYS A 158 13.11 -13.50 17.85
N ARG A 159 14.22 -14.01 17.31
CA ARG A 159 15.17 -13.20 16.56
C ARG A 159 14.54 -12.51 15.34
N VAL A 160 13.61 -13.18 14.64
CA VAL A 160 12.97 -12.66 13.43
C VAL A 160 12.08 -11.43 13.73
N CYS A 161 11.34 -11.46 14.85
CA CYS A 161 10.51 -10.35 15.29
C CYS A 161 11.22 -9.41 16.28
N SER A 162 12.55 -9.49 16.40
CA SER A 162 13.35 -8.71 17.34
C SER A 162 12.82 -8.77 18.79
N GLN A 163 12.38 -9.95 19.23
CA GLN A 163 11.81 -10.24 20.55
C GLN A 163 10.47 -9.54 20.84
N THR A 164 9.86 -8.88 19.87
CA THR A 164 8.61 -8.14 20.06
C THR A 164 7.36 -9.01 20.02
N GLY A 165 7.44 -10.18 19.39
CA GLY A 165 6.29 -11.03 19.09
C GLY A 165 5.46 -10.57 17.88
N TRP A 166 5.82 -9.44 17.21
CA TRP A 166 5.07 -8.83 16.13
C TRP A 166 5.92 -8.62 14.88
N LEU A 167 5.28 -8.72 13.73
CA LEU A 167 5.90 -8.48 12.42
C LEU A 167 5.06 -7.47 11.65
N GLU A 168 5.66 -6.33 11.32
CA GLU A 168 5.05 -5.35 10.41
C GLU A 168 4.96 -5.94 9.00
N VAL A 169 3.79 -5.83 8.38
CA VAL A 169 3.52 -6.44 7.08
C VAL A 169 3.04 -5.47 6.02
N LEU A 170 2.35 -4.37 6.38
CA LEU A 170 1.84 -3.40 5.42
C LEU A 170 1.53 -2.03 6.07
N GLY A 171 1.45 -1.00 5.22
CA GLY A 171 0.93 0.32 5.58
C GLY A 171 -0.46 0.54 4.99
N CYS A 172 -1.30 1.32 5.69
CA CYS A 172 -2.66 1.62 5.25
C CYS A 172 -3.16 2.96 5.78
N GLY A 173 -4.28 3.44 5.23
CA GLY A 173 -4.94 4.64 5.75
C GLY A 173 -6.15 5.07 4.93
N ILE A 174 -6.84 6.08 5.43
CA ILE A 174 -7.85 6.81 4.67
C ILE A 174 -7.14 7.78 3.74
N VAL A 175 -7.52 7.82 2.49
CA VAL A 175 -6.90 8.69 1.47
C VAL A 175 -7.08 10.15 1.86
N ASP A 176 -5.98 10.91 1.83
CA ASP A 176 -5.96 12.33 2.18
C ASP A 176 -6.77 13.15 1.16
N GLU A 177 -7.48 14.19 1.64
CA GLU A 177 -8.27 15.08 0.79
C GLU A 177 -7.46 15.73 -0.33
N ASN A 178 -6.18 16.03 -0.12
CA ASN A 178 -5.34 16.65 -1.13
C ASN A 178 -5.09 15.72 -2.32
N VAL A 179 -5.07 14.40 -2.11
CA VAL A 179 -5.01 13.41 -3.18
C VAL A 179 -6.28 13.48 -4.03
N PHE A 180 -7.46 13.55 -3.42
CA PHE A 180 -8.73 13.71 -4.14
C PHE A 180 -8.80 15.04 -4.89
N LYS A 181 -8.35 16.15 -4.28
CA LYS A 181 -8.27 17.46 -4.93
C LYS A 181 -7.37 17.43 -6.17
N ALA A 182 -6.22 16.73 -6.08
CA ALA A 182 -5.29 16.62 -7.21
C ALA A 182 -5.88 15.89 -8.43
N VAL A 183 -6.84 14.98 -8.22
CA VAL A 183 -7.54 14.26 -9.30
C VAL A 183 -8.93 14.80 -9.61
N GLY A 184 -9.34 15.91 -8.99
CA GLY A 184 -10.61 16.59 -9.25
C GLY A 184 -11.83 15.91 -8.65
N TYR A 185 -11.67 15.12 -7.60
CA TYR A 185 -12.77 14.48 -6.88
C TYR A 185 -13.27 15.35 -5.74
N GLU A 186 -14.60 15.50 -5.64
CA GLU A 186 -15.27 16.20 -4.56
C GLU A 186 -16.22 15.25 -3.82
N ASN A 187 -16.37 15.44 -2.50
CA ASN A 187 -17.24 14.66 -1.63
C ASN A 187 -17.02 13.14 -1.72
N LYS A 188 -15.78 12.72 -1.88
CA LYS A 188 -15.38 11.32 -1.91
C LYS A 188 -14.60 10.96 -0.66
N SER A 189 -14.64 9.68 -0.30
CA SER A 189 -13.75 9.08 0.67
C SER A 189 -13.17 7.79 0.09
N GLY A 190 -12.03 7.39 0.59
CA GLY A 190 -11.38 6.18 0.14
C GLY A 190 -10.39 5.68 1.18
N TYR A 191 -10.01 4.42 1.06
CA TYR A 191 -8.90 3.88 1.79
C TYR A 191 -7.91 3.21 0.85
N ALA A 192 -6.66 3.21 1.25
CA ALA A 192 -5.58 2.54 0.54
C ALA A 192 -4.73 1.72 1.50
N PHE A 193 -4.11 0.67 0.97
CA PHE A 193 -3.06 -0.07 1.67
C PHE A 193 -2.04 -0.60 0.66
N GLY A 194 -0.81 -0.82 1.14
CA GLY A 194 0.28 -1.29 0.29
C GLY A 194 1.19 -2.25 1.02
N LEU A 195 1.60 -3.33 0.34
CA LEU A 195 2.47 -4.37 0.85
C LEU A 195 3.60 -4.72 -0.11
N GLY A 196 4.75 -5.13 0.45
CA GLY A 196 5.85 -5.72 -0.31
C GLY A 196 5.65 -7.22 -0.51
N VAL A 197 5.66 -7.66 -1.78
CA VAL A 197 5.39 -9.07 -2.12
C VAL A 197 6.46 -10.00 -1.55
N GLU A 198 7.73 -9.60 -1.62
CA GLU A 198 8.85 -10.38 -1.09
C GLU A 198 8.71 -10.60 0.42
N ARG A 199 8.23 -9.58 1.16
CA ARG A 199 8.00 -9.70 2.60
C ARG A 199 6.96 -10.77 2.91
N PHE A 200 5.86 -10.80 2.17
CA PHE A 200 4.82 -11.83 2.31
C PHE A 200 5.35 -13.21 1.93
N ALA A 201 6.06 -13.31 0.81
CA ALA A 201 6.65 -14.56 0.36
C ALA A 201 7.62 -15.16 1.40
N MET A 202 8.51 -14.33 1.97
CA MET A 202 9.43 -14.77 3.03
C MET A 202 8.66 -15.29 4.25
N LEU A 203 7.61 -14.61 4.69
CA LEU A 203 6.82 -15.03 5.86
C LEU A 203 6.04 -16.32 5.61
N ILE A 204 5.47 -16.49 4.41
CA ILE A 204 4.69 -17.68 4.04
C ILE A 204 5.60 -18.91 3.87
N HIS A 205 6.78 -18.72 3.29
CA HIS A 205 7.70 -19.82 2.95
C HIS A 205 8.80 -20.05 4.00
N ASN A 206 8.79 -19.29 5.09
CA ASN A 206 9.80 -19.39 6.17
C ASN A 206 11.24 -19.20 5.66
N ILE A 207 11.47 -18.21 4.80
CA ILE A 207 12.76 -17.87 4.23
C ILE A 207 13.41 -16.73 5.02
#